data_517d07b9b761785064b3f6f43f1170dc
#
_entry.id   517d07b9b761785064b3f6f43f1170dc
#
_cell.length_a   1.000
_cell.length_b   1.000
_cell.length_c   1.000
_cell.angle_alpha   90.00
_cell.angle_beta   90.00
_cell.angle_gamma   90.00
#
_symmetry.space_group_name_H-M   'P 1'
#
loop_
_entity.id
_entity.type
_entity.pdbx_description
1 polymer ?
#
loop_
_entity_poly.entity_id
_entity_poly.type
_entity_poly.pdbx_seq_one_letter_code
_entity_poly.pdbx_strand_id
1 'polypeptide(L)'
;FSQHDAADCGPTSLRMIAKYYGKEYSAEMLRRHCCISREGVSMLGISDAAEYIGFHTLGIKVNFKQLAEEALLPCILHWNQNHFVVCYKITKGRKGKYHVYISDPASQRLCYTQEQFLKCWLSIKADHEYKGTALLLEPGANFGEKQDEVVANKHSLAFFLKYLLPYKGQFVLLLSCMFLGSLIQIVFPFLTQAMVDLGIGRKNLSLITLILMAQFTFFLAQLSVGYIRGWVILHVNSRIDISLISDFLIKLMNMPLHFFDTKRTGDI
;
A
#
# COMPACT_ATOMS: atom_id res chain seq x y z
N PHE A 1 4.21 10.04 5.04
CA PHE A 1 2.92 9.49 4.60
C PHE A 1 2.62 9.98 3.20
N SER A 2 2.00 9.13 2.40
CA SER A 2 1.55 9.43 1.04
C SER A 2 0.04 9.17 0.97
N GLN A 3 -0.68 10.02 0.24
CA GLN A 3 -2.10 9.79 -0.03
C GLN A 3 -2.27 8.62 -0.99
N HIS A 4 -3.34 7.85 -0.81
CA HIS A 4 -3.69 6.74 -1.71
C HIS A 4 -4.65 7.20 -2.81
N ASP A 5 -5.55 8.11 -2.49
CA ASP A 5 -6.55 8.68 -3.39
C ASP A 5 -6.42 10.20 -3.48
N ALA A 6 -6.88 10.80 -4.58
CA ALA A 6 -6.86 12.27 -4.76
C ALA A 6 -7.64 13.02 -3.68
N ALA A 7 -8.68 12.41 -3.11
CA ALA A 7 -9.50 12.99 -2.04
C ALA A 7 -8.87 12.90 -0.64
N ASP A 8 -7.75 12.18 -0.48
CA ASP A 8 -7.12 11.90 0.81
C ASP A 8 -6.16 12.98 1.30
N CYS A 9 -5.99 14.07 0.58
CA CYS A 9 -5.02 15.11 0.94
C CYS A 9 -5.25 15.67 2.35
N GLY A 10 -6.52 15.91 2.74
CA GLY A 10 -6.87 16.41 4.07
C GLY A 10 -6.59 15.43 5.21
N PRO A 11 -7.19 14.22 5.21
CA PRO A 11 -6.91 13.19 6.21
C PRO A 11 -5.43 12.85 6.33
N THR A 12 -4.70 12.79 5.21
CA THR A 12 -3.26 12.50 5.20
C THR A 12 -2.46 13.66 5.81
N SER A 13 -2.83 14.91 5.52
CA SER A 13 -2.24 16.09 6.15
C SER A 13 -2.46 16.09 7.67
N LEU A 14 -3.68 15.79 8.12
CA LEU A 14 -3.99 15.67 9.54
C LEU A 14 -3.20 14.54 10.21
N ARG A 15 -3.06 13.40 9.53
CA ARG A 15 -2.23 12.26 9.98
C ARG A 15 -0.76 12.63 10.14
N MET A 16 -0.21 13.45 9.23
CA MET A 16 1.17 13.95 9.33
C MET A 16 1.37 14.82 10.56
N ILE A 17 0.40 15.74 10.85
CA ILE A 17 0.47 16.59 12.02
C ILE A 17 0.31 15.79 13.31
N ALA A 18 -0.64 14.86 13.37
CA ALA A 18 -0.81 14.00 14.54
C ALA A 18 0.48 13.20 14.85
N LYS A 19 1.15 12.69 13.82
CA LYS A 19 2.45 12.00 13.98
C LYS A 19 3.56 12.94 14.42
N TYR A 20 3.55 14.18 14.01
CA TYR A 20 4.50 15.19 14.50
C TYR A 20 4.38 15.37 16.02
N TYR A 21 3.15 15.33 16.55
CA TYR A 21 2.88 15.36 17.99
C TYR A 21 2.95 13.98 18.68
N GLY A 22 3.50 12.96 18.01
CA GLY A 22 3.79 11.64 18.59
C GLY A 22 2.64 10.64 18.62
N LYS A 23 1.51 10.93 17.96
CA LYS A 23 0.37 10.01 17.87
C LYS A 23 0.15 9.54 16.43
N GLU A 24 -0.24 8.27 16.28
CA GLU A 24 -0.50 7.68 14.97
C GLU A 24 -1.95 7.21 14.89
N TYR A 25 -2.66 7.67 13.85
CA TYR A 25 -4.05 7.33 13.58
C TYR A 25 -4.17 6.62 12.24
N SER A 26 -5.17 5.73 12.11
CA SER A 26 -5.43 5.06 10.84
C SER A 26 -5.99 6.04 9.81
N ALA A 27 -5.60 5.86 8.53
CA ALA A 27 -6.14 6.69 7.46
C ALA A 27 -7.66 6.54 7.33
N GLU A 28 -8.17 5.33 7.58
CA GLU A 28 -9.59 5.02 7.47
C GLU A 28 -10.44 5.73 8.52
N MET A 29 -9.96 5.79 9.78
CA MET A 29 -10.64 6.52 10.85
C MET A 29 -10.72 8.02 10.51
N LEU A 30 -9.61 8.62 10.10
CA LEU A 30 -9.59 10.02 9.76
C LEU A 30 -10.48 10.34 8.54
N ARG A 31 -10.52 9.44 7.53
CA ARG A 31 -11.43 9.56 6.39
C ARG A 31 -12.90 9.63 6.81
N ARG A 32 -13.32 8.76 7.73
CA ARG A 32 -14.70 8.71 8.22
C ARG A 32 -15.11 10.03 8.90
N HIS A 33 -14.21 10.60 9.69
CA HIS A 33 -14.49 11.84 10.42
C HIS A 33 -14.31 13.11 9.57
N CYS A 34 -13.51 13.04 8.49
CA CYS A 34 -13.36 14.16 7.55
C CYS A 34 -14.56 14.36 6.61
N CYS A 35 -15.57 13.47 6.62
CA CYS A 35 -16.75 13.56 5.75
C CYS A 35 -16.38 13.77 4.28
N ILE A 36 -15.53 12.89 3.72
CA ILE A 36 -15.03 12.98 2.34
C ILE A 36 -16.21 12.83 1.37
N SER A 37 -16.29 13.70 0.38
CA SER A 37 -17.22 13.64 -0.75
C SER A 37 -16.50 13.32 -2.06
N ARG A 38 -17.24 13.18 -3.18
CA ARG A 38 -16.67 13.04 -4.54
C ARG A 38 -15.81 14.23 -4.95
N GLU A 39 -16.10 15.41 -4.42
CA GLU A 39 -15.35 16.64 -4.70
C GLU A 39 -14.09 16.78 -3.83
N GLY A 40 -13.88 15.88 -2.89
CA GLY A 40 -12.78 15.89 -1.95
C GLY A 40 -13.22 16.17 -0.51
N VAL A 41 -12.30 16.69 0.28
CA VAL A 41 -12.53 17.07 1.69
C VAL A 41 -12.60 18.59 1.83
N SER A 42 -13.48 19.06 2.69
CA SER A 42 -13.53 20.47 3.07
C SER A 42 -12.60 20.78 4.25
N MET A 43 -12.17 22.03 4.40
CA MET A 43 -11.40 22.44 5.58
C MET A 43 -12.17 22.24 6.89
N LEU A 44 -13.49 22.41 6.86
CA LEU A 44 -14.36 22.13 8.01
C LEU A 44 -14.31 20.65 8.38
N GLY A 45 -14.42 19.75 7.39
CA GLY A 45 -14.32 18.30 7.65
C GLY A 45 -12.96 17.89 8.24
N ILE A 46 -11.87 18.57 7.82
CA ILE A 46 -10.54 18.33 8.43
C ILE A 46 -10.53 18.86 9.87
N SER A 47 -11.15 20.01 10.13
CA SER A 47 -11.31 20.61 11.47
C SER A 47 -12.09 19.68 12.40
N ASP A 48 -13.25 19.17 11.96
CA ASP A 48 -14.09 18.26 12.74
C ASP A 48 -13.33 16.95 13.09
N ALA A 49 -12.61 16.41 12.13
CA ALA A 49 -11.78 15.23 12.36
C ALA A 49 -10.60 15.51 13.32
N ALA A 50 -10.00 16.70 13.25
CA ALA A 50 -8.93 17.10 14.14
C ALA A 50 -9.44 17.30 15.57
N GLU A 51 -10.60 17.92 15.75
CA GLU A 51 -11.26 18.07 17.06
C GLU A 51 -11.67 16.72 17.65
N TYR A 52 -12.15 15.81 16.80
CA TYR A 52 -12.48 14.45 17.23
C TYR A 52 -11.28 13.73 17.85
N ILE A 53 -10.07 13.90 17.32
CA ILE A 53 -8.85 13.28 17.87
C ILE A 53 -8.19 14.12 18.98
N GLY A 54 -8.82 15.24 19.37
CA GLY A 54 -8.43 16.05 20.53
C GLY A 54 -7.53 17.24 20.22
N PHE A 55 -7.48 17.72 18.98
CA PHE A 55 -6.90 19.02 18.66
C PHE A 55 -7.93 20.14 18.89
N HIS A 56 -7.44 21.32 19.24
CA HIS A 56 -8.17 22.56 19.05
C HIS A 56 -7.82 23.12 17.69
N THR A 57 -8.82 23.52 16.91
CA THR A 57 -8.62 23.98 15.55
C THR A 57 -9.07 25.42 15.37
N LEU A 58 -8.34 26.15 14.52
CA LEU A 58 -8.69 27.52 14.15
C LEU A 58 -8.44 27.73 12.65
N GLY A 59 -9.53 27.85 11.88
CA GLY A 59 -9.47 28.21 10.46
C GLY A 59 -9.34 29.72 10.28
N ILE A 60 -8.25 30.18 9.67
CA ILE A 60 -7.92 31.61 9.50
C ILE A 60 -7.62 31.97 8.06
N LYS A 61 -7.89 33.24 7.73
CA LYS A 61 -7.44 33.87 6.48
C LYS A 61 -6.43 34.94 6.84
N VAL A 62 -5.19 34.73 6.45
CA VAL A 62 -4.06 35.58 6.86
C VAL A 62 -3.19 35.95 5.67
N ASN A 63 -2.42 37.04 5.82
CA ASN A 63 -1.38 37.39 4.88
C ASN A 63 -0.08 36.61 5.19
N PHE A 64 0.88 36.68 4.27
CA PHE A 64 2.12 35.92 4.42
C PHE A 64 2.93 36.30 5.68
N LYS A 65 2.91 37.56 6.07
CA LYS A 65 3.66 38.04 7.24
C LYS A 65 3.09 37.44 8.54
N GLN A 66 1.76 37.44 8.65
CA GLN A 66 1.06 36.83 9.77
C GLN A 66 1.32 35.29 9.84
N LEU A 67 1.29 34.62 8.68
CA LEU A 67 1.62 33.19 8.63
C LEU A 67 3.06 32.91 9.07
N ALA A 68 4.01 33.80 8.71
CA ALA A 68 5.42 33.57 8.97
C ALA A 68 5.84 33.94 10.39
N GLU A 69 5.19 34.93 11.03
CA GLU A 69 5.59 35.51 12.30
C GLU A 69 4.66 35.11 13.47
N GLU A 70 3.39 34.83 13.20
CA GLU A 70 2.36 34.63 14.23
C GLU A 70 1.72 33.23 14.23
N ALA A 71 1.74 32.52 13.09
CA ALA A 71 1.04 31.24 12.97
C ALA A 71 1.76 30.10 13.69
N LEU A 72 0.99 29.27 14.38
CA LEU A 72 1.46 28.05 14.98
C LEU A 72 1.80 26.99 13.90
N LEU A 73 3.02 26.49 13.93
CA LEU A 73 3.45 25.43 13.01
C LEU A 73 3.64 24.12 13.76
N PRO A 74 3.29 22.96 13.16
CA PRO A 74 2.79 22.76 11.78
C PRO A 74 1.32 23.13 11.62
N CYS A 75 0.95 23.63 10.43
CA CYS A 75 -0.44 23.96 10.08
C CYS A 75 -0.82 23.39 8.71
N ILE A 76 -2.13 23.23 8.43
CA ILE A 76 -2.65 22.81 7.14
C ILE A 76 -2.98 24.04 6.30
N LEU A 77 -2.53 24.07 5.06
CA LEU A 77 -2.78 25.15 4.12
C LEU A 77 -3.66 24.67 2.97
N HIS A 78 -4.59 25.54 2.54
CA HIS A 78 -5.37 25.31 1.33
C HIS A 78 -4.53 25.73 0.11
N TRP A 79 -4.19 24.73 -0.71
CA TRP A 79 -3.21 24.85 -1.78
C TRP A 79 -3.87 24.77 -3.15
N ASN A 80 -3.54 25.68 -4.07
CA ASN A 80 -4.13 25.73 -5.41
C ASN A 80 -5.67 25.65 -5.43
N GLN A 81 -6.34 26.02 -4.34
CA GLN A 81 -7.79 26.01 -4.13
C GLN A 81 -8.48 24.62 -4.21
N ASN A 82 -7.75 23.55 -4.37
CA ASN A 82 -8.28 22.18 -4.50
C ASN A 82 -7.47 21.11 -3.76
N HIS A 83 -6.45 21.51 -3.03
CA HIS A 83 -5.54 20.59 -2.34
C HIS A 83 -5.20 21.07 -0.94
N PHE A 84 -4.77 20.15 -0.07
CA PHE A 84 -4.30 20.46 1.29
C PHE A 84 -2.89 19.96 1.51
N VAL A 85 -2.04 20.83 2.06
CA VAL A 85 -0.63 20.53 2.35
C VAL A 85 -0.28 20.97 3.77
N VAL A 86 0.78 20.40 4.33
CA VAL A 86 1.26 20.74 5.68
C VAL A 86 2.46 21.68 5.56
N CYS A 87 2.33 22.88 6.11
CA CYS A 87 3.47 23.77 6.35
C CYS A 87 4.06 23.44 7.72
N TYR A 88 5.31 22.99 7.76
CA TYR A 88 5.92 22.56 9.02
C TYR A 88 7.09 23.45 9.46
N LYS A 89 7.59 24.33 8.59
CA LYS A 89 8.68 25.24 8.95
C LYS A 89 8.75 26.43 7.98
N ILE A 90 8.99 27.62 8.51
CA ILE A 90 9.29 28.84 7.76
C ILE A 90 10.61 29.40 8.30
N THR A 91 11.55 29.74 7.42
CA THR A 91 12.86 30.30 7.80
C THR A 91 13.12 31.59 7.05
N LYS A 92 13.66 32.57 7.76
CA LYS A 92 14.11 33.83 7.20
C LYS A 92 15.61 33.75 6.86
N GLY A 93 15.95 33.85 5.60
CA GLY A 93 17.34 33.79 5.13
C GLY A 93 18.08 35.12 5.33
N ARG A 94 19.42 35.11 5.15
CA ARG A 94 20.34 36.26 5.36
C ARG A 94 19.99 37.55 4.59
N LYS A 95 19.25 37.48 3.49
CA LYS A 95 18.83 38.61 2.67
C LYS A 95 17.35 39.00 2.86
N GLY A 96 16.72 38.61 3.99
CA GLY A 96 15.30 38.88 4.24
C GLY A 96 14.33 38.02 3.40
N LYS A 97 14.82 37.07 2.59
CA LYS A 97 14.00 36.16 1.82
C LYS A 97 13.53 35.01 2.70
N TYR A 98 12.25 34.71 2.62
CA TYR A 98 11.67 33.58 3.35
C TYR A 98 11.74 32.28 2.52
N HIS A 99 12.02 31.17 3.21
CA HIS A 99 11.90 29.82 2.68
C HIS A 99 10.83 29.08 3.46
N VAL A 100 9.86 28.52 2.75
CA VAL A 100 8.72 27.81 3.29
C VAL A 100 8.86 26.33 2.98
N TYR A 101 8.81 25.53 4.02
CA TYR A 101 8.95 24.07 3.94
C TYR A 101 7.57 23.43 4.06
N ILE A 102 7.19 22.69 3.03
CA ILE A 102 5.88 22.06 2.89
C ILE A 102 6.07 20.54 2.79
N SER A 103 5.18 19.79 3.43
CA SER A 103 5.00 18.37 3.20
C SER A 103 3.70 18.17 2.43
N ASP A 104 3.83 17.75 1.18
CA ASP A 104 2.70 17.50 0.29
C ASP A 104 2.33 16.01 0.36
N PRO A 105 1.07 15.66 0.71
CA PRO A 105 0.61 14.27 0.72
C PRO A 105 0.69 13.57 -0.64
N ALA A 106 0.59 14.32 -1.74
CA ALA A 106 0.62 13.78 -3.09
C ALA A 106 2.03 13.49 -3.61
N SER A 107 3.05 14.20 -3.07
CA SER A 107 4.40 14.08 -3.60
C SER A 107 5.44 13.81 -2.50
N GLN A 108 6.02 14.86 -1.95
CA GLN A 108 7.09 14.76 -0.96
C GLN A 108 7.29 16.10 -0.21
N ARG A 109 8.38 16.17 0.55
CA ARG A 109 8.79 17.42 1.20
C ARG A 109 9.40 18.36 0.16
N LEU A 110 8.87 19.57 0.09
CA LEU A 110 9.27 20.59 -0.86
C LEU A 110 9.66 21.87 -0.11
N CYS A 111 10.60 22.62 -0.67
CA CYS A 111 11.00 23.92 -0.17
C CYS A 111 10.69 24.97 -1.24
N TYR A 112 9.87 25.93 -0.89
CA TYR A 112 9.46 27.01 -1.78
C TYR A 112 10.12 28.34 -1.37
N THR A 113 10.46 29.15 -2.38
CA THR A 113 10.74 30.58 -2.14
C THR A 113 9.42 31.30 -1.86
N GLN A 114 9.49 32.44 -1.19
CA GLN A 114 8.28 33.23 -0.88
C GLN A 114 7.42 33.51 -2.11
N GLU A 115 8.02 33.87 -3.25
CA GLU A 115 7.28 34.17 -4.48
C GLU A 115 6.54 32.95 -5.06
N GLN A 116 7.20 31.80 -5.06
CA GLN A 116 6.60 30.54 -5.51
C GLN A 116 5.46 30.10 -4.58
N PHE A 117 5.67 30.23 -3.27
CA PHE A 117 4.67 29.89 -2.26
C PHE A 117 3.41 30.74 -2.41
N LEU A 118 3.55 32.06 -2.56
CA LEU A 118 2.42 32.97 -2.70
C LEU A 118 1.56 32.66 -3.93
N LYS A 119 2.18 32.26 -5.05
CA LYS A 119 1.44 31.89 -6.26
C LYS A 119 0.48 30.73 -6.07
N CYS A 120 0.84 29.77 -5.21
CA CYS A 120 0.04 28.58 -4.98
C CYS A 120 -0.91 28.70 -3.78
N TRP A 121 -0.56 29.51 -2.78
CA TRP A 121 -1.32 29.61 -1.53
C TRP A 121 -2.36 30.74 -1.52
N LEU A 122 -2.08 31.88 -2.16
CA LEU A 122 -3.01 33.01 -2.16
C LEU A 122 -4.24 32.72 -3.01
N SER A 123 -5.41 32.82 -2.40
CA SER A 123 -6.66 32.44 -3.03
C SER A 123 -7.68 33.58 -3.17
N ILE A 124 -7.59 34.62 -2.37
CA ILE A 124 -8.62 35.67 -2.30
C ILE A 124 -7.98 37.04 -2.20
N LYS A 125 -8.50 37.98 -3.02
CA LYS A 125 -8.21 39.38 -2.92
C LYS A 125 -9.31 40.02 -2.05
N ALA A 126 -9.08 40.14 -0.74
CA ALA A 126 -9.98 40.80 0.17
C ALA A 126 -9.31 42.07 0.71
N ASP A 127 -10.02 43.17 0.74
CA ASP A 127 -9.56 44.46 1.27
C ASP A 127 -8.22 44.97 0.69
N HIS A 128 -8.01 44.83 -0.63
CA HIS A 128 -6.78 45.14 -1.34
C HIS A 128 -5.53 44.32 -0.94
N GLU A 129 -5.65 43.35 -0.02
CA GLU A 129 -4.56 42.43 0.32
C GLU A 129 -4.85 41.01 -0.14
N TYR A 130 -3.80 40.31 -0.56
CA TYR A 130 -3.87 38.89 -0.88
C TYR A 130 -3.77 38.07 0.40
N LYS A 131 -4.81 37.27 0.71
CA LYS A 131 -4.86 36.40 1.87
C LYS A 131 -4.98 34.94 1.44
N GLY A 132 -4.28 34.06 2.15
CA GLY A 132 -4.41 32.61 2.03
C GLY A 132 -5.12 31.99 3.22
N THR A 133 -5.66 30.80 3.05
CA THR A 133 -6.38 30.09 4.10
C THR A 133 -5.47 29.07 4.77
N ALA A 134 -5.47 29.07 6.10
CA ALA A 134 -4.73 28.13 6.94
C ALA A 134 -5.62 27.57 8.04
N LEU A 135 -5.42 26.30 8.39
CA LEU A 135 -5.99 25.65 9.57
C LEU A 135 -4.86 25.43 10.57
N LEU A 136 -4.93 26.14 11.69
CA LEU A 136 -4.04 25.96 12.82
C LEU A 136 -4.54 24.83 13.69
N LEU A 137 -3.62 24.02 14.22
CA LEU A 137 -3.93 22.88 15.07
C LEU A 137 -3.05 22.94 16.32
N GLU A 138 -3.69 22.88 17.48
CA GLU A 138 -3.02 22.83 18.78
C GLU A 138 -3.49 21.58 19.53
N PRO A 139 -2.59 20.74 20.06
CA PRO A 139 -3.01 19.56 20.82
C PRO A 139 -3.71 19.97 22.11
N GLY A 140 -4.95 19.55 22.29
CA GLY A 140 -5.72 19.74 23.52
C GLY A 140 -5.36 18.73 24.61
N ALA A 141 -5.95 18.88 25.80
CA ALA A 141 -5.73 17.98 26.93
C ALA A 141 -6.09 16.51 26.61
N ASN A 142 -7.09 16.29 25.78
CA ASN A 142 -7.60 14.96 25.41
C ASN A 142 -6.93 14.40 24.13
N PHE A 143 -5.87 15.04 23.64
CA PHE A 143 -5.16 14.59 22.44
C PHE A 143 -4.51 13.21 22.66
N GLY A 144 -4.97 12.23 21.88
CA GLY A 144 -4.47 10.86 21.95
C GLY A 144 -5.19 9.94 22.93
N GLU A 145 -6.27 10.37 23.58
CA GLU A 145 -7.14 9.49 24.36
C GLU A 145 -7.93 8.53 23.45
N LYS A 146 -8.38 9.03 22.31
CA LYS A 146 -9.03 8.21 21.27
C LYS A 146 -7.96 7.60 20.36
N GLN A 147 -7.18 6.68 20.89
CA GLN A 147 -6.36 5.81 20.05
C GLN A 147 -7.31 4.83 19.34
N ASP A 148 -7.34 4.90 18.01
CA ASP A 148 -7.72 3.73 17.25
C ASP A 148 -6.82 2.59 17.73
N GLU A 149 -7.42 1.45 18.03
CA GLU A 149 -6.68 0.21 17.91
C GLU A 149 -6.11 0.23 16.52
N VAL A 150 -4.84 0.63 16.41
CA VAL A 150 -4.05 0.40 15.20
C VAL A 150 -4.09 -1.10 15.05
N VAL A 151 -5.09 -1.57 14.30
CA VAL A 151 -5.14 -2.94 13.81
C VAL A 151 -3.91 -3.02 12.92
N ALA A 152 -2.80 -3.26 13.60
CA ALA A 152 -1.55 -3.56 12.94
C ALA A 152 -1.89 -4.72 12.03
N ASN A 153 -1.88 -4.47 10.73
CA ASN A 153 -2.10 -5.45 9.66
C ASN A 153 -0.99 -6.53 9.68
N LYS A 154 -0.76 -7.12 10.88
CA LYS A 154 0.08 -8.31 11.08
C LYS A 154 -0.54 -9.59 10.50
N HIS A 155 -1.81 -9.51 10.05
CA HIS A 155 -2.55 -10.70 9.61
C HIS A 155 -2.59 -10.90 8.10
N SER A 156 -1.84 -10.13 7.31
CA SER A 156 -1.86 -10.28 5.85
C SER A 156 -1.45 -11.70 5.42
N LEU A 157 -0.38 -12.23 5.98
CA LEU A 157 0.07 -13.62 5.70
C LEU A 157 -0.87 -14.68 6.30
N ALA A 158 -1.39 -14.46 7.50
CA ALA A 158 -2.33 -15.38 8.13
C ALA A 158 -3.66 -15.46 7.36
N PHE A 159 -4.08 -14.37 6.74
CA PHE A 159 -5.24 -14.36 5.86
C PHE A 159 -5.04 -15.28 4.64
N PHE A 160 -3.90 -15.22 3.96
CA PHE A 160 -3.58 -16.11 2.85
C PHE A 160 -3.44 -17.56 3.30
N LEU A 161 -2.81 -17.83 4.44
CA LEU A 161 -2.70 -19.18 4.99
C LEU A 161 -4.06 -19.83 5.24
N LYS A 162 -5.07 -19.06 5.62
CA LYS A 162 -6.44 -19.57 5.81
C LYS A 162 -7.02 -20.19 4.53
N TYR A 163 -6.71 -19.64 3.35
CA TYR A 163 -7.15 -20.19 2.06
C TYR A 163 -6.32 -21.39 1.62
N LEU A 164 -5.06 -21.51 2.08
CA LEU A 164 -4.20 -22.64 1.76
C LEU A 164 -4.47 -23.88 2.62
N LEU A 165 -4.85 -23.69 3.89
CA LEU A 165 -5.05 -24.78 4.85
C LEU A 165 -6.03 -25.89 4.40
N PRO A 166 -7.16 -25.62 3.73
CA PRO A 166 -8.04 -26.66 3.21
C PRO A 166 -7.38 -27.59 2.20
N TYR A 167 -6.34 -27.12 1.49
CA TYR A 167 -5.65 -27.85 0.43
C TYR A 167 -4.35 -28.51 0.87
N LYS A 168 -4.09 -28.64 2.20
CA LYS A 168 -2.86 -29.22 2.76
C LYS A 168 -2.49 -30.58 2.16
N GLY A 169 -3.48 -31.46 1.91
CA GLY A 169 -3.25 -32.77 1.30
C GLY A 169 -2.71 -32.69 -0.13
N GLN A 170 -3.21 -31.73 -0.91
CA GLN A 170 -2.75 -31.47 -2.29
C GLN A 170 -1.35 -30.87 -2.30
N PHE A 171 -1.02 -30.02 -1.31
CA PHE A 171 0.34 -29.53 -1.14
C PHE A 171 1.33 -30.63 -0.79
N VAL A 172 0.94 -31.56 0.09
CA VAL A 172 1.78 -32.75 0.43
C VAL A 172 1.99 -33.60 -0.81
N LEU A 173 0.93 -33.85 -1.60
CA LEU A 173 1.04 -34.59 -2.87
C LEU A 173 1.99 -33.86 -3.85
N LEU A 174 1.89 -32.56 -3.95
CA LEU A 174 2.73 -31.73 -4.81
C LEU A 174 4.21 -31.83 -4.42
N LEU A 175 4.51 -31.70 -3.12
CA LEU A 175 5.86 -31.86 -2.56
C LEU A 175 6.39 -33.28 -2.81
N SER A 176 5.55 -34.33 -2.64
CA SER A 176 5.92 -35.72 -2.93
C SER A 176 6.27 -35.92 -4.41
N CYS A 177 5.47 -35.35 -5.33
CA CYS A 177 5.75 -35.40 -6.77
C CYS A 177 7.06 -34.66 -7.12
N MET A 178 7.32 -33.51 -6.48
CA MET A 178 8.57 -32.77 -6.68
C MET A 178 9.78 -33.60 -6.20
N PHE A 179 9.68 -34.20 -5.01
CA PHE A 179 10.75 -35.02 -4.46
C PHE A 179 11.02 -36.27 -5.33
N LEU A 180 9.95 -36.98 -5.72
CA LEU A 180 10.07 -38.16 -6.58
C LEU A 180 10.64 -37.80 -7.95
N GLY A 181 10.18 -36.71 -8.55
CA GLY A 181 10.71 -36.21 -9.81
C GLY A 181 12.20 -35.86 -9.75
N SER A 182 12.66 -35.21 -8.65
CA SER A 182 14.07 -34.91 -8.47
C SER A 182 14.92 -36.15 -8.25
N LEU A 183 14.43 -37.17 -7.55
CA LEU A 183 15.14 -38.45 -7.40
C LEU A 183 15.35 -39.12 -8.75
N ILE A 184 14.31 -39.19 -9.58
CA ILE A 184 14.41 -39.76 -10.94
C ILE A 184 15.42 -38.97 -11.75
N GLN A 185 15.42 -37.65 -11.66
CA GLN A 185 16.31 -36.78 -12.42
C GLN A 185 17.79 -36.95 -12.03
N ILE A 186 18.10 -37.27 -10.77
CA ILE A 186 19.46 -37.54 -10.31
C ILE A 186 19.99 -38.85 -10.89
N VAL A 187 19.14 -39.84 -11.11
CA VAL A 187 19.56 -41.15 -11.65
C VAL A 187 19.95 -41.06 -13.12
N PHE A 188 19.39 -40.15 -13.89
CA PHE A 188 19.63 -40.02 -15.35
C PHE A 188 21.12 -39.87 -15.75
N PRO A 189 21.88 -38.94 -15.12
CA PRO A 189 23.31 -38.80 -15.44
C PRO A 189 24.13 -40.08 -15.18
N PHE A 190 23.82 -40.80 -14.09
CA PHE A 190 24.52 -42.05 -13.77
C PHE A 190 24.23 -43.14 -14.78
N LEU A 191 22.97 -43.27 -15.25
CA LEU A 191 22.64 -44.23 -16.32
C LEU A 191 23.34 -43.86 -17.65
N THR A 192 23.43 -42.57 -17.95
CA THR A 192 24.13 -42.10 -19.16
C THR A 192 25.61 -42.36 -19.07
N GLN A 193 26.24 -42.12 -17.93
CA GLN A 193 27.64 -42.46 -17.69
C GLN A 193 27.89 -43.96 -17.80
N ALA A 194 27.04 -44.78 -17.14
CA ALA A 194 27.16 -46.24 -17.25
C ALA A 194 27.02 -46.77 -18.70
N MET A 195 26.16 -46.11 -19.50
CA MET A 195 26.00 -46.45 -20.91
C MET A 195 27.29 -46.19 -21.70
N VAL A 196 27.99 -45.08 -21.43
CA VAL A 196 29.24 -44.74 -22.10
C VAL A 196 30.39 -45.64 -21.64
N ASP A 197 30.59 -45.75 -20.32
CA ASP A 197 31.74 -46.44 -19.75
C ASP A 197 31.68 -47.97 -19.90
N LEU A 198 30.52 -48.57 -19.64
CA LEU A 198 30.36 -50.02 -19.64
C LEU A 198 29.77 -50.54 -20.96
N GLY A 199 28.86 -49.79 -21.58
CA GLY A 199 28.23 -50.20 -22.83
C GLY A 199 29.16 -50.03 -24.03
N ILE A 200 29.58 -48.80 -24.30
CA ILE A 200 30.41 -48.47 -25.46
C ILE A 200 31.84 -48.91 -25.23
N GLY A 201 32.42 -48.65 -24.04
CA GLY A 201 33.79 -49.01 -23.72
C GLY A 201 34.08 -50.51 -23.82
N ARG A 202 33.11 -51.38 -23.48
CA ARG A 202 33.21 -52.86 -23.55
C ARG A 202 32.57 -53.46 -24.80
N LYS A 203 32.05 -52.63 -25.74
CA LYS A 203 31.35 -53.08 -26.96
C LYS A 203 30.24 -54.14 -26.72
N ASN A 204 29.51 -53.98 -25.59
CA ASN A 204 28.48 -54.93 -25.19
C ASN A 204 27.09 -54.37 -25.54
N LEU A 205 26.54 -54.78 -26.68
CA LEU A 205 25.23 -54.36 -27.20
C LEU A 205 24.07 -54.73 -26.29
N SER A 206 24.12 -55.84 -25.59
CA SER A 206 23.07 -56.29 -24.67
C SER A 206 22.95 -55.36 -23.47
N LEU A 207 24.07 -54.82 -22.96
CA LEU A 207 24.11 -53.87 -21.85
C LEU A 207 23.59 -52.49 -22.27
N ILE A 208 23.91 -52.06 -23.49
CA ILE A 208 23.41 -50.81 -24.06
C ILE A 208 21.88 -50.84 -24.17
N THR A 209 21.30 -51.93 -24.73
CA THR A 209 19.83 -52.06 -24.85
C THR A 209 19.15 -52.09 -23.51
N LEU A 210 19.71 -52.74 -22.49
CA LEU A 210 19.16 -52.80 -21.16
C LEU A 210 19.12 -51.40 -20.50
N ILE A 211 20.21 -50.63 -20.61
CA ILE A 211 20.28 -49.27 -20.08
C ILE A 211 19.29 -48.35 -20.81
N LEU A 212 19.17 -48.44 -22.13
CA LEU A 212 18.19 -47.69 -22.92
C LEU A 212 16.75 -47.99 -22.49
N MET A 213 16.41 -49.25 -22.26
CA MET A 213 15.08 -49.64 -21.77
C MET A 213 14.83 -49.09 -20.37
N ALA A 214 15.82 -49.09 -19.48
CA ALA A 214 15.73 -48.49 -18.17
C ALA A 214 15.54 -46.97 -18.27
N GLN A 215 16.31 -46.26 -19.09
CA GLN A 215 16.15 -44.81 -19.32
C GLN A 215 14.76 -44.49 -19.88
N PHE A 216 14.27 -45.28 -20.83
CA PHE A 216 12.93 -45.11 -21.39
C PHE A 216 11.85 -45.27 -20.33
N THR A 217 11.96 -46.25 -19.44
CA THR A 217 11.02 -46.45 -18.33
C THR A 217 11.06 -45.29 -17.35
N PHE A 218 12.24 -44.81 -16.97
CA PHE A 218 12.39 -43.63 -16.12
C PHE A 218 11.83 -42.36 -16.78
N PHE A 219 12.00 -42.21 -18.09
CA PHE A 219 11.41 -41.09 -18.84
C PHE A 219 9.88 -41.09 -18.80
N LEU A 220 9.25 -42.26 -19.01
CA LEU A 220 7.79 -42.40 -18.88
C LEU A 220 7.31 -42.11 -17.46
N ALA A 221 8.04 -42.56 -16.44
CA ALA A 221 7.75 -42.23 -15.05
C ALA A 221 7.85 -40.74 -14.79
N GLN A 222 8.86 -40.06 -15.31
CA GLN A 222 9.04 -38.61 -15.21
C GLN A 222 7.89 -37.83 -15.84
N LEU A 223 7.44 -38.25 -17.04
CA LEU A 223 6.28 -37.66 -17.70
C LEU A 223 5.02 -37.83 -16.88
N SER A 224 4.80 -39.02 -16.30
CA SER A 224 3.61 -39.28 -15.45
C SER A 224 3.60 -38.41 -14.20
N VAL A 225 4.74 -38.31 -13.50
CA VAL A 225 4.88 -37.42 -12.33
C VAL A 225 4.65 -35.96 -12.72
N GLY A 226 5.20 -35.52 -13.87
CA GLY A 226 5.01 -34.17 -14.39
C GLY A 226 3.54 -33.86 -14.71
N TYR A 227 2.82 -34.80 -15.31
CA TYR A 227 1.40 -34.66 -15.60
C TYR A 227 0.53 -34.55 -14.34
N ILE A 228 0.75 -35.44 -13.37
CA ILE A 228 0.04 -35.41 -12.08
C ILE A 228 0.29 -34.08 -11.37
N ARG A 229 1.54 -33.61 -11.32
CA ARG A 229 1.90 -32.33 -10.73
C ARG A 229 1.18 -31.17 -11.41
N GLY A 230 1.18 -31.14 -12.75
CA GLY A 230 0.50 -30.08 -13.53
C GLY A 230 -1.00 -30.07 -13.27
N TRP A 231 -1.63 -31.22 -13.20
CA TRP A 231 -3.06 -31.35 -12.91
C TRP A 231 -3.40 -30.86 -11.48
N VAL A 232 -2.60 -31.23 -10.49
CA VAL A 232 -2.80 -30.80 -9.10
C VAL A 232 -2.66 -29.28 -8.97
N ILE A 233 -1.61 -28.68 -9.58
CA ILE A 233 -1.41 -27.23 -9.58
C ILE A 233 -2.61 -26.51 -10.20
N LEU A 234 -3.04 -26.96 -11.39
CA LEU A 234 -4.19 -26.35 -12.07
C LEU A 234 -5.47 -26.42 -11.22
N HIS A 235 -5.71 -27.59 -10.62
CA HIS A 235 -6.90 -27.77 -9.78
C HIS A 235 -6.89 -26.89 -8.54
N VAL A 236 -5.74 -26.80 -7.85
CA VAL A 236 -5.58 -25.96 -6.64
C VAL A 236 -5.72 -24.48 -6.98
N ASN A 237 -5.04 -24.02 -8.03
CA ASN A 237 -5.11 -22.62 -8.46
C ASN A 237 -6.53 -22.22 -8.81
N SER A 238 -7.22 -22.99 -9.65
CA SER A 238 -8.61 -22.69 -10.04
C SER A 238 -9.56 -22.61 -8.84
N ARG A 239 -9.40 -23.47 -7.85
CA ARG A 239 -10.24 -23.47 -6.65
C ARG A 239 -9.94 -22.28 -5.74
N ILE A 240 -8.67 -21.94 -5.56
CA ILE A 240 -8.27 -20.77 -4.77
C ILE A 240 -8.76 -19.49 -5.44
N ASP A 241 -8.57 -19.35 -6.76
CA ASP A 241 -9.02 -18.18 -7.52
C ASP A 241 -10.52 -17.97 -7.41
N ILE A 242 -11.33 -19.02 -7.60
CA ILE A 242 -12.79 -18.95 -7.48
C ILE A 242 -13.19 -18.55 -6.06
N SER A 243 -12.58 -19.14 -5.03
CA SER A 243 -12.90 -18.81 -3.64
C SER A 243 -12.55 -17.37 -3.31
N LEU A 244 -11.39 -16.90 -3.77
CA LEU A 244 -10.89 -15.55 -3.50
C LEU A 244 -11.73 -14.49 -4.23
N ILE A 245 -12.09 -14.74 -5.49
CA ILE A 245 -12.97 -13.85 -6.27
C ILE A 245 -14.36 -13.81 -5.65
N SER A 246 -14.92 -14.96 -5.26
CA SER A 246 -16.23 -15.04 -4.63
C SER A 246 -16.29 -14.27 -3.32
N ASP A 247 -15.31 -14.48 -2.44
CA ASP A 247 -15.23 -13.77 -1.16
C ASP A 247 -15.01 -12.26 -1.35
N PHE A 248 -14.23 -11.88 -2.36
CA PHE A 248 -14.03 -10.48 -2.72
C PHE A 248 -15.34 -9.83 -3.18
N LEU A 249 -16.07 -10.48 -4.11
CA LEU A 249 -17.36 -9.98 -4.61
C LEU A 249 -18.41 -9.88 -3.49
N ILE A 250 -18.51 -10.89 -2.63
CA ILE A 250 -19.43 -10.88 -1.49
C ILE A 250 -19.10 -9.71 -0.56
N LYS A 251 -17.83 -9.48 -0.24
CA LYS A 251 -17.40 -8.34 0.58
C LYS A 251 -17.69 -7.01 -0.09
N LEU A 252 -17.43 -6.91 -1.40
CA LEU A 252 -17.70 -5.70 -2.18
C LEU A 252 -19.20 -5.36 -2.16
N MET A 253 -20.09 -6.37 -2.38
CA MET A 253 -21.53 -6.17 -2.37
C MET A 253 -22.10 -5.84 -0.98
N ASN A 254 -21.45 -6.26 0.08
CA ASN A 254 -21.82 -5.93 1.46
C ASN A 254 -21.28 -4.58 1.93
N MET A 255 -20.51 -3.87 1.09
CA MET A 255 -20.04 -2.53 1.46
C MET A 255 -21.17 -1.51 1.43
N PRO A 256 -21.21 -0.54 2.37
CA PRO A 256 -22.22 0.51 2.39
C PRO A 256 -22.09 1.39 1.14
N LEU A 257 -23.23 1.89 0.64
CA LEU A 257 -23.29 2.77 -0.55
C LEU A 257 -22.35 3.97 -0.45
N HIS A 258 -22.13 4.49 0.76
CA HIS A 258 -21.20 5.59 1.00
C HIS A 258 -19.75 5.29 0.53
N PHE A 259 -19.32 4.03 0.56
CA PHE A 259 -18.01 3.63 0.03
C PHE A 259 -17.91 3.88 -1.49
N PHE A 260 -18.97 3.55 -2.23
CA PHE A 260 -19.02 3.76 -3.69
C PHE A 260 -19.18 5.24 -4.06
N ASP A 261 -19.81 6.04 -3.19
CA ASP A 261 -19.96 7.47 -3.39
C ASP A 261 -18.66 8.26 -3.21
N THR A 262 -17.73 7.72 -2.42
CA THR A 262 -16.44 8.39 -2.14
C THR A 262 -15.34 7.96 -3.12
N LYS A 263 -15.52 6.85 -3.85
CA LYS A 263 -14.52 6.31 -4.79
C LYS A 263 -14.85 6.69 -6.25
N ARG A 264 -13.82 7.04 -7.01
CA ARG A 264 -13.97 7.17 -8.47
C ARG A 264 -14.02 5.78 -9.11
N THR A 265 -14.82 5.66 -10.17
CA THR A 265 -15.05 4.37 -10.87
C THR A 265 -13.76 3.72 -11.42
N GLY A 266 -12.68 4.49 -11.58
CA GLY A 266 -11.38 4.00 -12.02
C GLY A 266 -10.43 3.56 -10.89
N ASP A 267 -10.82 3.76 -9.62
CA ASP A 267 -10.02 3.41 -8.43
C ASP A 267 -10.52 2.10 -7.78
N ILE A 268 -11.58 1.51 -8.31
CA ILE A 268 -12.18 0.22 -7.92
C ILE A 268 -11.68 -0.87 -8.85
#